data_125bb87d31f9feac3b986c832c713013
#
_entry.id   125bb87d31f9feac3b986c832c713013
#
_cell.length_a   1.000
_cell.length_b   1.000
_cell.length_c   1.000
_cell.angle_alpha   90.00
_cell.angle_beta   90.00
_cell.angle_gamma   90.00
#
_symmetry.space_group_name_H-M   'P 1'
#
loop_
_entity.id
_entity.type
_entity.pdbx_description
1 polymer ?
#
loop_
_entity_poly.entity_id
_entity_poly.type
_entity_poly.pdbx_seq_one_letter_code
_entity_poly.pdbx_strand_id
1 'polypeptide(L)'
;MNECLVNGEISTLVETANRGLNYGDGIFETLLVHSGRPRRWQGHMDRLGVGCERMGLTMPPQSILLREVQTVSAGLVDAVVKIVITRGGQARSYMPSEGEDCVRIVSAHRYPEGIAELARKGVRARICDLRLAIQPALGGMKHLNRLEQVLACAET
;
A
#
# COMPACT_ATOMS: atom_id res chain seq x y z
N MET A 1 15.52 7.88 10.10
CA MET A 1 15.48 7.28 8.74
C MET A 1 14.17 6.54 8.62
N ASN A 2 13.49 6.65 7.51
CA ASN A 2 12.29 5.84 7.27
C ASN A 2 12.79 4.42 6.96
N GLU A 3 12.43 3.46 7.81
CA GLU A 3 12.81 2.07 7.55
C GLU A 3 11.88 1.48 6.49
N CYS A 4 12.46 0.72 5.58
CA CYS A 4 11.77 0.00 4.53
C CYS A 4 12.30 -1.42 4.44
N LEU A 5 11.38 -2.37 4.32
CA LEU A 5 11.70 -3.78 4.07
C LEU A 5 11.18 -4.17 2.68
N VAL A 6 12.01 -4.87 1.93
CA VAL A 6 11.61 -5.54 0.69
C VAL A 6 11.80 -7.05 0.92
N ASN A 7 10.71 -7.81 0.87
CA ASN A 7 10.68 -9.24 1.18
C ASN A 7 11.27 -9.61 2.56
N GLY A 8 11.18 -8.68 3.53
CA GLY A 8 11.70 -8.88 4.89
C GLY A 8 13.12 -8.39 5.13
N GLU A 9 13.85 -7.99 4.09
CA GLU A 9 15.20 -7.45 4.18
C GLU A 9 15.19 -5.92 4.15
N ILE A 10 16.06 -5.28 4.94
CA ILE A 10 16.22 -3.82 4.92
C ILE A 10 16.71 -3.39 3.55
N SER A 11 15.87 -2.71 2.80
CA SER A 11 16.18 -2.26 1.45
C SER A 11 15.27 -1.10 1.04
N THR A 12 15.79 -0.21 0.20
CA THR A 12 15.02 0.82 -0.50
C THR A 12 14.98 0.57 -2.01
N LEU A 13 15.50 -0.58 -2.45
CA LEU A 13 15.63 -0.93 -3.86
C LEU A 13 14.56 -1.94 -4.27
N VAL A 14 13.95 -1.67 -5.42
CA VAL A 14 13.05 -2.58 -6.12
C VAL A 14 13.56 -2.72 -7.54
N GLU A 15 13.53 -3.94 -8.09
CA GLU A 15 13.96 -4.18 -9.46
C GLU A 15 13.15 -3.36 -10.47
N THR A 16 13.82 -2.83 -11.48
CA THR A 16 13.17 -2.03 -12.54
C THR A 16 12.17 -2.86 -13.36
N ALA A 17 12.33 -4.18 -13.40
CA ALA A 17 11.40 -5.11 -14.04
C ALA A 17 10.14 -5.41 -13.20
N ASN A 18 10.05 -4.90 -11.96
CA ASN A 18 8.89 -5.13 -11.09
C ASN A 18 7.59 -4.69 -11.77
N ARG A 19 6.61 -5.59 -11.84
CA ARG A 19 5.34 -5.37 -12.52
C ARG A 19 4.47 -4.30 -11.84
N GLY A 20 4.59 -4.15 -10.50
CA GLY A 20 3.94 -3.07 -9.79
C GLY A 20 4.43 -1.70 -10.23
N LEU A 21 5.75 -1.57 -10.52
CA LEU A 21 6.35 -0.35 -11.07
C LEU A 21 5.92 -0.10 -12.52
N ASN A 22 5.95 -1.14 -13.37
CA ASN A 22 5.72 -0.98 -14.80
C ASN A 22 4.24 -0.92 -15.19
N TYR A 23 3.37 -1.62 -14.48
CA TYR A 23 1.95 -1.82 -14.86
C TYR A 23 0.96 -1.48 -13.75
N GLY A 24 1.42 -1.13 -12.55
CA GLY A 24 0.54 -1.02 -11.38
C GLY A 24 -0.04 -2.38 -10.96
N ASP A 25 0.61 -3.50 -11.32
CA ASP A 25 0.18 -4.87 -11.02
C ASP A 25 0.48 -5.19 -9.54
N GLY A 26 -0.40 -4.69 -8.68
CA GLY A 26 -0.29 -4.84 -7.24
C GLY A 26 -1.34 -4.06 -6.47
N ILE A 27 -1.34 -4.28 -5.18
CA ILE A 27 -2.26 -3.70 -4.21
C ILE A 27 -1.50 -3.16 -3.00
N PHE A 28 -2.14 -2.31 -2.21
CA PHE A 28 -1.49 -1.77 -1.02
C PHE A 28 -2.48 -1.50 0.11
N GLU A 29 -1.94 -1.43 1.31
CA GLU A 29 -2.60 -0.92 2.49
C GLU A 29 -1.81 0.22 3.12
N THR A 30 -2.53 1.09 3.83
CA THR A 30 -1.93 2.16 4.63
C THR A 30 -2.64 2.16 5.98
N LEU A 31 -1.88 2.00 7.03
CA LEU A 31 -2.43 1.86 8.37
C LEU A 31 -1.66 2.71 9.39
N LEU A 32 -2.36 3.13 10.43
CA LEU A 32 -1.77 3.77 11.59
C LEU A 32 -1.24 2.69 12.54
N VAL A 33 -0.01 2.84 12.98
CA VAL A 33 0.58 2.09 14.09
C VAL A 33 0.76 3.05 15.26
N HIS A 34 0.19 2.72 16.41
CA HIS A 34 0.33 3.48 17.64
C HIS A 34 0.99 2.61 18.71
N SER A 35 2.13 3.04 19.23
CA SER A 35 2.91 2.30 20.24
C SER A 35 3.11 0.83 19.85
N GLY A 36 3.55 0.57 18.60
CA GLY A 36 3.80 -0.77 18.06
C GLY A 36 2.54 -1.58 17.75
N ARG A 37 1.33 -1.01 17.89
CA ARG A 37 0.07 -1.71 17.65
C ARG A 37 -0.63 -1.16 16.40
N PRO A 38 -0.74 -1.95 15.32
CA PRO A 38 -1.47 -1.52 14.13
C PRO A 38 -2.96 -1.40 14.42
N ARG A 39 -3.54 -0.26 14.04
CA ARG A 39 -4.97 0.01 14.22
C ARG A 39 -5.77 -0.67 13.13
N ARG A 40 -6.92 -1.25 13.52
CA ARG A 40 -7.86 -1.95 12.61
C ARG A 40 -7.17 -3.02 11.74
N TRP A 41 -6.18 -3.73 12.30
CA TRP A 41 -5.38 -4.71 11.60
C TRP A 41 -6.21 -5.69 10.76
N GLN A 42 -7.21 -6.34 11.37
CA GLN A 42 -8.01 -7.34 10.68
C GLN A 42 -8.70 -6.77 9.44
N GLY A 43 -9.34 -5.60 9.53
CA GLY A 43 -10.00 -4.99 8.38
C GLY A 43 -9.04 -4.61 7.23
N HIS A 44 -7.78 -4.26 7.56
CA HIS A 44 -6.75 -4.06 6.53
C HIS A 44 -6.35 -5.38 5.87
N MET A 45 -6.19 -6.44 6.66
CA MET A 45 -5.81 -7.77 6.15
C MET A 45 -6.94 -8.41 5.34
N ASP A 46 -8.18 -8.26 5.75
CA ASP A 46 -9.35 -8.75 5.00
C ASP A 46 -9.40 -8.09 3.61
N ARG A 47 -9.25 -6.76 3.54
CA ARG A 47 -9.26 -6.04 2.27
C ARG A 47 -8.06 -6.37 1.40
N LEU A 48 -6.87 -6.51 2.00
CA LEU A 48 -5.66 -6.94 1.30
C LEU A 48 -5.84 -8.34 0.71
N GLY A 49 -6.40 -9.27 1.51
CA GLY A 49 -6.67 -10.65 1.08
C GLY A 49 -7.64 -10.73 -0.09
N VAL A 50 -8.78 -10.02 -0.01
CA VAL A 50 -9.73 -9.93 -1.13
C VAL A 50 -9.07 -9.34 -2.38
N GLY A 51 -8.20 -8.33 -2.22
CA GLY A 51 -7.45 -7.75 -3.33
C GLY A 51 -6.46 -8.74 -3.94
N CYS A 52 -5.72 -9.50 -3.11
CA CYS A 52 -4.81 -10.56 -3.56
C CYS A 52 -5.57 -11.63 -4.37
N GLU A 53 -6.67 -12.14 -3.82
CA GLU A 53 -7.50 -13.16 -4.47
C GLU A 53 -7.97 -12.69 -5.85
N ARG A 54 -8.55 -11.49 -5.93
CA ARG A 54 -9.09 -10.94 -7.19
C ARG A 54 -8.02 -10.69 -8.24
N MET A 55 -6.79 -10.38 -7.84
CA MET A 55 -5.65 -10.18 -8.75
C MET A 55 -4.85 -11.46 -8.98
N GLY A 56 -5.18 -12.57 -8.35
CA GLY A 56 -4.39 -13.81 -8.42
C GLY A 56 -2.98 -13.62 -7.85
N LEU A 57 -2.84 -12.84 -6.77
CA LEU A 57 -1.61 -12.65 -6.03
C LEU A 57 -1.59 -13.57 -4.80
N THR A 58 -0.43 -14.13 -4.50
CA THR A 58 -0.29 -14.89 -3.25
C THR A 58 -0.32 -13.95 -2.05
N MET A 59 -1.31 -14.12 -1.17
CA MET A 59 -1.39 -13.35 0.08
C MET A 59 -0.27 -13.80 1.02
N PRO A 60 0.64 -12.90 1.46
CA PRO A 60 1.64 -13.25 2.46
C PRO A 60 0.99 -13.61 3.79
N PRO A 61 1.56 -14.53 4.59
CA PRO A 61 1.07 -14.83 5.92
C PRO A 61 0.95 -13.57 6.78
N GLN A 62 -0.20 -13.37 7.43
CA GLN A 62 -0.44 -12.18 8.26
C GLN A 62 0.58 -12.02 9.39
N SER A 63 1.10 -13.13 9.91
CA SER A 63 2.15 -13.11 10.94
C SER A 63 3.46 -12.51 10.43
N ILE A 64 3.81 -12.72 9.16
CA ILE A 64 4.97 -12.10 8.52
C ILE A 64 4.73 -10.60 8.37
N LEU A 65 3.60 -10.21 7.80
CA LEU A 65 3.25 -8.80 7.62
C LEU A 65 3.20 -8.04 8.95
N LEU A 66 2.63 -8.65 10.00
CA LEU A 66 2.59 -8.03 11.33
C LEU A 66 3.99 -7.79 11.90
N ARG A 67 4.89 -8.77 11.79
CA ARG A 67 6.28 -8.65 12.24
C ARG A 67 7.00 -7.54 11.47
N GLU A 68 6.85 -7.49 10.14
CA GLU A 68 7.48 -6.45 9.32
C GLU A 68 6.94 -5.05 9.65
N VAL A 69 5.63 -4.91 9.85
CA VAL A 69 5.01 -3.66 10.30
C VAL A 69 5.58 -3.21 11.64
N GLN A 70 5.74 -4.13 12.60
CA GLN A 70 6.34 -3.82 13.90
C GLN A 70 7.81 -3.43 13.78
N THR A 71 8.57 -4.11 12.90
CA THR A 71 9.99 -3.82 12.65
C THR A 71 10.16 -2.40 12.09
N VAL A 72 9.46 -2.05 10.99
CA VAL A 72 9.63 -0.73 10.36
C VAL A 72 9.09 0.42 11.19
N SER A 73 8.17 0.17 12.13
CA SER A 73 7.62 1.18 13.03
C SER A 73 8.31 1.25 14.39
N ALA A 74 9.35 0.43 14.61
CA ALA A 74 10.08 0.42 15.88
C ALA A 74 10.65 1.81 16.21
N GLY A 75 10.53 2.22 17.46
CA GLY A 75 11.00 3.54 17.92
C GLY A 75 10.10 4.73 17.55
N LEU A 76 9.00 4.52 16.82
CA LEU A 76 7.98 5.54 16.55
C LEU A 76 6.78 5.35 17.46
N VAL A 77 6.33 6.40 18.13
CA VAL A 77 5.09 6.37 18.94
C VAL A 77 3.89 6.22 17.99
N ASP A 78 3.84 7.07 16.98
CA ASP A 78 2.84 7.04 15.91
C ASP A 78 3.54 6.95 14.56
N ALA A 79 3.12 5.97 13.75
CA ALA A 79 3.64 5.76 12.41
C ALA A 79 2.51 5.53 11.41
N VAL A 80 2.70 6.01 10.19
CA VAL A 80 1.94 5.59 9.03
C VAL A 80 2.75 4.51 8.33
N VAL A 81 2.23 3.28 8.31
CA VAL A 81 2.87 2.16 7.63
C VAL A 81 2.14 1.85 6.34
N LYS A 82 2.89 1.69 5.26
CA LYS A 82 2.39 1.24 3.97
C LYS A 82 2.89 -0.17 3.69
N ILE A 83 1.96 -1.06 3.37
CA ILE A 83 2.22 -2.41 2.88
C ILE A 83 1.88 -2.42 1.40
N VAL A 84 2.80 -2.85 0.54
CA VAL A 84 2.59 -3.02 -0.89
C VAL A 84 2.89 -4.47 -1.25
N ILE A 85 1.98 -5.08 -2.00
CA ILE A 85 2.17 -6.40 -2.61
C ILE A 85 2.09 -6.21 -4.11
N THR A 86 3.17 -6.53 -4.80
CA THR A 86 3.21 -6.53 -6.26
C THR A 86 3.40 -7.94 -6.77
N ARG A 87 2.97 -8.20 -8.01
CA ARG A 87 3.40 -9.40 -8.72
C ARG A 87 4.89 -9.26 -9.01
N GLY A 88 5.66 -10.27 -8.62
CA GLY A 88 7.06 -10.39 -8.99
C GLY A 88 7.24 -10.66 -10.49
N GLY A 89 8.39 -11.24 -10.82
CA GLY A 89 8.69 -11.69 -12.16
C GLY A 89 9.28 -10.63 -13.07
N GLN A 90 9.75 -11.10 -14.23
CA GLN A 90 10.45 -10.28 -15.21
C GLN A 90 9.72 -10.25 -16.58
N ALA A 91 8.48 -10.70 -16.62
CA ALA A 91 7.73 -10.76 -17.87
C ALA A 91 7.51 -9.36 -18.46
N ARG A 92 7.94 -9.16 -19.69
CA ARG A 92 7.78 -7.90 -20.43
C ARG A 92 6.42 -7.78 -21.13
N SER A 93 5.45 -8.63 -20.78
CA SER A 93 4.10 -8.61 -21.37
C SER A 93 3.05 -8.31 -20.31
N TYR A 94 1.84 -7.96 -20.74
CA TYR A 94 0.70 -7.81 -19.83
C TYR A 94 0.26 -9.15 -19.22
N MET A 95 0.53 -10.26 -19.92
CA MET A 95 0.24 -11.60 -19.41
C MET A 95 1.12 -11.88 -18.19
N PRO A 96 0.56 -12.14 -17.01
CA PRO A 96 1.34 -12.55 -15.85
C PRO A 96 1.85 -13.97 -16.07
N SER A 97 3.08 -14.26 -15.64
CA SER A 97 3.62 -15.62 -15.64
C SER A 97 3.01 -16.40 -14.46
N GLU A 98 2.84 -17.70 -14.63
CA GLU A 98 2.39 -18.58 -13.55
C GLU A 98 3.53 -18.79 -12.52
N GLY A 99 3.17 -18.87 -11.24
CA GLY A 99 4.10 -19.22 -10.17
C GLY A 99 5.11 -18.13 -9.79
N GLU A 100 4.91 -16.89 -10.23
CA GLU A 100 5.77 -15.78 -9.81
C GLU A 100 5.54 -15.40 -8.34
N ASP A 101 6.64 -15.31 -7.57
CA ASP A 101 6.60 -14.86 -6.19
C ASP A 101 6.23 -13.38 -6.11
N CYS A 102 5.31 -13.04 -5.20
CA CYS A 102 4.98 -11.65 -4.93
C CYS A 102 6.14 -10.92 -4.26
N VAL A 103 6.36 -9.68 -4.67
CA VAL A 103 7.27 -8.77 -3.96
C VAL A 103 6.48 -8.00 -2.92
N ARG A 104 6.96 -8.08 -1.68
CA ARG A 104 6.38 -7.42 -0.51
C ARG A 104 7.26 -6.25 -0.10
N ILE A 105 6.66 -5.05 -0.01
CA ILE A 105 7.34 -3.83 0.42
C ILE A 105 6.58 -3.28 1.63
N VAL A 106 7.29 -3.10 2.74
CA VAL A 106 6.71 -2.53 3.97
C VAL A 106 7.55 -1.34 4.39
N SER A 107 6.94 -0.16 4.47
CA SER A 107 7.64 1.08 4.83
C SER A 107 6.88 1.86 5.89
N ALA A 108 7.61 2.56 6.76
CA ALA A 108 7.05 3.41 7.80
C ALA A 108 7.48 4.88 7.61
N HIS A 109 6.55 5.77 7.93
CA HIS A 109 6.76 7.20 8.02
C HIS A 109 6.22 7.70 9.36
N ARG A 110 6.79 8.78 9.88
CA ARG A 110 6.22 9.46 11.05
C ARG A 110 4.79 9.90 10.76
N TYR A 111 3.93 9.78 11.75
CA TYR A 111 2.58 10.32 11.63
C TYR A 111 2.66 11.84 11.42
N PRO A 112 1.95 12.40 10.43
CA PRO A 112 2.01 13.83 10.14
C PRO A 112 1.55 14.66 11.35
N GLU A 113 2.30 15.72 11.66
CA GLU A 113 1.92 16.68 12.69
C GLU A 113 0.64 17.43 12.29
N GLY A 114 -0.10 17.92 13.28
CA GLY A 114 -1.30 18.72 13.05
C GLY A 114 -2.58 17.95 12.67
N ILE A 115 -2.52 16.65 12.37
CA ILE A 115 -3.71 15.86 12.00
C ILE A 115 -4.76 15.86 13.11
N ALA A 116 -4.37 15.77 14.37
CA ALA A 116 -5.31 15.83 15.50
C ALA A 116 -6.03 17.19 15.57
N GLU A 117 -5.33 18.27 15.27
CA GLU A 117 -5.89 19.61 15.20
C GLU A 117 -6.85 19.76 14.02
N LEU A 118 -6.48 19.27 12.84
CA LEU A 118 -7.35 19.24 11.66
C LEU A 118 -8.61 18.40 11.91
N ALA A 119 -8.48 17.25 12.57
CA ALA A 119 -9.61 16.42 12.95
C ALA A 119 -10.60 17.14 13.89
N ARG A 120 -10.11 18.05 14.75
CA ARG A 120 -10.93 18.84 15.66
C ARG A 120 -11.53 20.08 15.01
N LYS A 121 -10.75 20.79 14.18
CA LYS A 121 -11.16 22.05 13.52
C LYS A 121 -11.91 21.83 12.21
N GLY A 122 -11.76 20.67 11.59
CA GLY A 122 -12.25 20.40 10.25
C GLY A 122 -11.24 20.83 9.18
N VAL A 123 -11.56 20.48 7.93
CA VAL A 123 -10.77 20.82 6.74
C VAL A 123 -11.69 21.43 5.68
N ARG A 124 -11.12 22.26 4.82
CA ARG A 124 -11.83 22.68 3.61
C ARG A 124 -11.79 21.54 2.61
N ALA A 125 -12.93 21.28 1.97
CA ALA A 125 -13.03 20.26 0.91
C ALA A 125 -13.63 20.90 -0.34
N ARG A 126 -13.27 20.35 -1.49
CA ARG A 126 -13.89 20.69 -2.78
C ARG A 126 -14.24 19.41 -3.53
N ILE A 127 -15.15 19.52 -4.48
CA ILE A 127 -15.43 18.46 -5.45
C ILE A 127 -14.50 18.72 -6.64
N CYS A 128 -13.69 17.71 -7.03
CA CYS A 128 -12.81 17.79 -8.18
C CYS A 128 -13.61 17.79 -9.49
N ASP A 129 -13.08 18.43 -10.53
CA ASP A 129 -13.63 18.36 -11.88
C ASP A 129 -13.34 17.01 -12.54
N LEU A 130 -12.20 16.42 -12.21
CA LEU A 130 -11.82 15.07 -12.64
C LEU A 130 -12.85 14.03 -12.19
N ARG A 131 -13.33 13.23 -13.14
CA ARG A 131 -14.21 12.10 -12.88
C ARG A 131 -13.43 10.79 -12.92
N LEU A 132 -13.61 9.97 -11.89
CA LEU A 132 -13.01 8.64 -11.85
C LEU A 132 -13.63 7.73 -12.92
N ALA A 133 -12.82 6.92 -13.59
CA ALA A 133 -13.32 5.90 -14.52
C ALA A 133 -14.18 4.86 -13.78
N ILE A 134 -15.24 4.43 -14.42
CA ILE A 134 -16.07 3.33 -13.93
C ILE A 134 -15.46 2.03 -14.44
N GLN A 135 -14.72 1.32 -13.57
CA GLN A 135 -14.11 0.04 -13.88
C GLN A 135 -14.49 -1.01 -12.80
N PRO A 136 -15.57 -1.79 -13.04
CA PRO A 136 -16.06 -2.76 -12.05
C PRO A 136 -15.01 -3.80 -11.66
N ALA A 137 -14.13 -4.20 -12.58
CA ALA A 137 -13.06 -5.15 -12.31
C ALA A 137 -12.04 -4.65 -11.27
N LEU A 138 -11.88 -3.32 -11.12
CA LEU A 138 -10.97 -2.70 -10.14
C LEU A 138 -11.72 -2.14 -8.92
N GLY A 139 -13.03 -2.03 -9.00
CA GLY A 139 -13.87 -1.47 -7.93
C GLY A 139 -13.70 -2.23 -6.61
N GLY A 140 -13.58 -1.50 -5.49
CA GLY A 140 -13.40 -2.06 -4.15
C GLY A 140 -11.98 -2.54 -3.81
N MET A 141 -11.06 -2.58 -4.76
CA MET A 141 -9.66 -2.91 -4.50
C MET A 141 -8.82 -1.65 -4.26
N LYS A 142 -7.85 -1.75 -3.35
CA LYS A 142 -6.84 -0.71 -3.11
C LYS A 142 -5.59 -1.01 -3.97
N HIS A 143 -5.77 -0.98 -5.31
CA HIS A 143 -4.73 -1.29 -6.29
C HIS A 143 -3.71 -0.15 -6.48
N LEU A 144 -2.59 -0.38 -7.16
CA LEU A 144 -1.52 0.60 -7.34
C LEU A 144 -1.81 1.68 -8.40
N ASN A 145 -2.79 1.47 -9.28
CA ASN A 145 -3.17 2.46 -10.30
C ASN A 145 -3.90 3.65 -9.62
N ARG A 146 -3.14 4.68 -9.22
CA ARG A 146 -3.62 5.86 -8.46
C ARG A 146 -3.42 7.17 -9.20
N LEU A 147 -3.23 7.12 -10.51
CA LEU A 147 -2.99 8.32 -11.30
C LEU A 147 -4.18 9.29 -11.24
N GLU A 148 -5.41 8.79 -11.27
CA GLU A 148 -6.61 9.63 -11.13
C GLU A 148 -6.62 10.40 -9.81
N GLN A 149 -6.24 9.75 -8.69
CA GLN A 149 -6.16 10.40 -7.39
C GLN A 149 -5.02 11.44 -7.33
N VAL A 150 -3.90 11.17 -8.03
CA VAL A 150 -2.80 12.15 -8.16
C VAL A 150 -3.26 13.36 -8.95
N LEU A 151 -3.93 13.17 -10.08
CA LEU A 151 -4.46 14.25 -10.90
C LEU A 151 -5.53 15.06 -10.15
N ALA A 152 -6.45 14.40 -9.44
CA ALA A 152 -7.45 15.09 -8.63
C ALA A 152 -6.81 15.95 -7.53
N CYS A 153 -5.74 15.47 -6.90
CA CYS A 153 -4.99 16.26 -5.92
C CYS A 153 -4.23 17.44 -6.55
N ALA A 154 -3.90 17.36 -7.83
CA ALA A 154 -3.18 18.43 -8.54
C ALA A 154 -4.10 19.57 -9.03
N GLU A 155 -5.41 19.43 -8.88
CA GLU A 155 -6.40 20.48 -9.22
C GLU A 155 -6.51 21.59 -8.16
N THR A 156 -5.60 21.67 -7.19
CA THR A 156 -5.64 22.64 -6.07
C THR A 156 -5.28 24.06 -6.50
#